data_60c90149466217c0acb9360c5fffdbcf
#
_entry.id   60c90149466217c0acb9360c5fffdbcf
#
_cell.length_a   1.000
_cell.length_b   1.000
_cell.length_c   1.000
_cell.angle_alpha   90.00
_cell.angle_beta   90.00
_cell.angle_gamma   90.00
#
_symmetry.space_group_name_H-M   'P 1'
#
loop_
_entity.id
_entity.type
_entity.pdbx_description
1 polymer ?
#
loop_
_entity_poly.entity_id
_entity_poly.type
_entity_poly.pdbx_seq_one_letter_code
_entity_poly.pdbx_strand_id
1 'polypeptide(L)'
;MGILKIDPSKLKGEVKIPPSKSMAHRAVICGALSSGNCIIENIDYSEDIIATIEAMRTLGAVITKYDDYIEVEGIFKEGSKRELLRTIDCNESGSTLRFLVPISLLFDGMTRFIGKGNLGKRPLTTYYNIFDKQKINYINENGNLNLLVDGVLKSGEFEVEGNVSSQFITGLIFALPLLDGDSKIIITTEMESKGYIDLTLSAMKDFGVEIVNNNYKEFIIKGNQSYKPRNYRVEGDYSQAAFFLAANALGSEVVLKDLDLNSLQGDKEVIEILERMNVEITSSKDGVTGNVKSDLVSTVIDGSQCPDIIPVLAVVSALSKGTTKIINSSRLRIKECDRLKAITKELSKLGAKIEETEDGLIIEGRERFLGGVELWSWNDHRIAMSLAIAATRCEKPIILNDFECVAKSYPKFFEDYMKLGGIVNEWSLGK
;
A
#
# COMPACT_ATOMS: atom_id res chain seq x y z
N MET A 1 12.27 -19.62 3.74
CA MET A 1 12.53 -18.56 4.73
C MET A 1 13.97 -18.14 4.59
N GLY A 2 14.20 -17.02 3.90
CA GLY A 2 15.53 -16.49 3.68
C GLY A 2 15.98 -15.61 4.84
N ILE A 3 17.27 -15.62 5.07
CA ILE A 3 17.90 -14.84 6.12
C ILE A 3 18.97 -13.97 5.49
N LEU A 4 18.97 -12.68 5.82
CA LEU A 4 20.00 -11.74 5.39
C LEU A 4 20.83 -11.26 6.58
N LYS A 5 22.14 -11.20 6.41
CA LYS A 5 23.02 -10.38 7.23
C LYS A 5 23.17 -9.02 6.55
N ILE A 6 22.85 -7.94 7.28
CA ILE A 6 23.00 -6.57 6.81
C ILE A 6 24.05 -5.87 7.66
N ASP A 7 25.15 -5.48 7.03
CA ASP A 7 26.22 -4.75 7.68
C ASP A 7 25.93 -3.23 7.68
N PRO A 8 26.32 -2.48 8.72
CA PRO A 8 26.15 -1.04 8.75
C PRO A 8 26.84 -0.37 7.58
N SER A 9 26.11 0.42 6.80
CA SER A 9 26.66 1.15 5.65
C SER A 9 25.81 2.37 5.35
N LYS A 10 26.44 3.45 4.88
CA LYS A 10 25.71 4.60 4.33
C LYS A 10 25.34 4.33 2.88
N LEU A 11 24.12 4.66 2.51
CA LEU A 11 23.67 4.57 1.14
C LEU A 11 24.03 5.84 0.38
N LYS A 12 24.48 5.70 -0.86
CA LYS A 12 24.84 6.81 -1.74
C LYS A 12 24.61 6.49 -3.20
N GLY A 13 24.07 7.44 -3.94
CA GLY A 13 23.84 7.30 -5.38
C GLY A 13 22.44 7.69 -5.79
N GLU A 14 21.99 7.13 -6.91
CA GLU A 14 20.67 7.40 -7.48
C GLU A 14 19.83 6.12 -7.51
N VAL A 15 18.55 6.26 -7.21
CA VAL A 15 17.57 5.16 -7.31
C VAL A 15 16.34 5.65 -8.06
N LYS A 16 15.90 4.89 -9.06
CA LYS A 16 14.57 5.08 -9.64
C LYS A 16 13.57 4.44 -8.70
N ILE A 17 12.68 5.25 -8.14
CA ILE A 17 11.63 4.75 -7.25
C ILE A 17 10.67 3.87 -8.06
N PRO A 18 10.31 2.68 -7.56
CA PRO A 18 9.37 1.81 -8.26
C PRO A 18 8.00 2.49 -8.40
N PRO A 19 7.22 2.06 -9.40
CA PRO A 19 5.88 2.59 -9.61
C PRO A 19 4.98 2.37 -8.41
N SER A 20 4.10 3.34 -8.13
CA SER A 20 3.17 3.29 -7.02
C SER A 20 2.24 2.08 -7.12
N LYS A 21 2.39 1.15 -6.16
CA LYS A 21 1.52 -0.02 -6.04
C LYS A 21 0.05 0.40 -5.97
N SER A 22 -0.24 1.44 -5.18
CA SER A 22 -1.59 1.95 -4.99
C SER A 22 -2.20 2.53 -6.28
N MET A 23 -1.40 3.22 -7.10
CA MET A 23 -1.84 3.70 -8.41
C MET A 23 -1.93 2.57 -9.43
N ALA A 24 -0.98 1.63 -9.43
CA ALA A 24 -0.98 0.48 -10.35
C ALA A 24 -2.25 -0.36 -10.20
N HIS A 25 -2.69 -0.68 -8.97
CA HIS A 25 -3.98 -1.35 -8.76
C HIS A 25 -5.14 -0.62 -9.45
N ARG A 26 -5.18 0.71 -9.27
CA ARG A 26 -6.24 1.56 -9.84
C ARG A 26 -6.20 1.61 -11.36
N ALA A 27 -5.02 1.79 -11.92
CA ALA A 27 -4.82 1.83 -13.37
C ALA A 27 -5.21 0.49 -14.03
N VAL A 28 -4.78 -0.63 -13.46
CA VAL A 28 -5.13 -1.98 -13.94
C VAL A 28 -6.64 -2.18 -13.89
N ILE A 29 -7.30 -1.83 -12.78
CA ILE A 29 -8.75 -1.99 -12.62
C ILE A 29 -9.51 -1.08 -13.58
N CYS A 30 -9.17 0.22 -13.67
CA CYS A 30 -9.84 1.15 -14.58
C CYS A 30 -9.64 0.74 -16.05
N GLY A 31 -8.43 0.33 -16.44
CA GLY A 31 -8.16 -0.20 -17.77
C GLY A 31 -8.96 -1.46 -18.07
N ALA A 32 -9.02 -2.40 -17.12
CA ALA A 32 -9.78 -3.64 -17.27
C ALA A 32 -11.31 -3.43 -17.28
N LEU A 33 -11.82 -2.41 -16.61
CA LEU A 33 -13.24 -2.02 -16.66
C LEU A 33 -13.58 -1.14 -17.88
N SER A 34 -12.63 -0.82 -18.75
CA SER A 34 -12.88 -0.01 -19.94
C SER A 34 -13.56 -0.81 -21.07
N SER A 35 -14.06 -0.09 -22.08
CA SER A 35 -14.69 -0.68 -23.27
C SER A 35 -13.72 -0.89 -24.44
N GLY A 36 -12.40 -0.79 -24.22
CA GLY A 36 -11.40 -0.88 -25.30
C GLY A 36 -10.01 -1.25 -24.80
N ASN A 37 -9.01 -0.88 -25.60
CA ASN A 37 -7.61 -1.21 -25.33
C ASN A 37 -6.91 -0.06 -24.59
N CYS A 38 -6.11 -0.40 -23.58
CA CYS A 38 -5.29 0.52 -22.78
C CYS A 38 -3.85 0.02 -22.73
N ILE A 39 -2.90 0.94 -22.60
CA ILE A 39 -1.51 0.63 -22.22
C ILE A 39 -1.30 1.25 -20.83
N ILE A 40 -0.89 0.44 -19.87
CA ILE A 40 -0.50 0.90 -18.54
C ILE A 40 1.03 0.80 -18.44
N GLU A 41 1.69 1.95 -18.45
CA GLU A 41 3.14 2.07 -18.46
C GLU A 41 3.71 2.24 -17.05
N ASN A 42 4.99 1.95 -16.88
CA ASN A 42 5.72 2.02 -15.61
C ASN A 42 5.01 1.17 -14.54
N ILE A 43 4.92 -0.13 -14.77
CA ILE A 43 4.32 -1.09 -13.85
C ILE A 43 5.40 -2.04 -13.34
N ASP A 44 5.35 -2.40 -12.05
CA ASP A 44 6.19 -3.41 -11.45
C ASP A 44 5.32 -4.60 -11.01
N TYR A 45 5.86 -5.80 -11.18
CA TYR A 45 5.12 -7.05 -10.93
C TYR A 45 5.34 -7.55 -9.50
N SER A 46 5.01 -6.69 -8.53
CA SER A 46 4.89 -7.13 -7.14
C SER A 46 3.79 -8.18 -7.00
N GLU A 47 3.86 -9.01 -5.97
CA GLU A 47 2.86 -10.08 -5.74
C GLU A 47 1.43 -9.54 -5.68
N ASP A 48 1.24 -8.37 -5.08
CA ASP A 48 -0.08 -7.73 -4.98
C ASP A 48 -0.61 -7.29 -6.36
N ILE A 49 0.26 -6.76 -7.23
CA ILE A 49 -0.13 -6.33 -8.58
C ILE A 49 -0.40 -7.53 -9.47
N ILE A 50 0.41 -8.58 -9.37
CA ILE A 50 0.15 -9.84 -10.08
C ILE A 50 -1.23 -10.39 -9.69
N ALA A 51 -1.55 -10.44 -8.39
CA ALA A 51 -2.86 -10.90 -7.92
C ALA A 51 -4.01 -10.08 -8.53
N THR A 52 -3.88 -8.75 -8.66
CA THR A 52 -4.92 -7.93 -9.30
C THR A 52 -5.01 -8.18 -10.80
N ILE A 53 -3.89 -8.33 -11.51
CA ILE A 53 -3.88 -8.64 -12.94
C ILE A 53 -4.60 -9.97 -13.20
N GLU A 54 -4.24 -11.03 -12.47
CA GLU A 54 -4.85 -12.37 -12.65
C GLU A 54 -6.34 -12.36 -12.24
N ALA A 55 -6.70 -11.60 -11.22
CA ALA A 55 -8.08 -11.43 -10.82
C ALA A 55 -8.92 -10.72 -11.91
N MET A 56 -8.40 -9.67 -12.54
CA MET A 56 -9.08 -8.99 -13.64
C MET A 56 -9.16 -9.88 -14.90
N ARG A 57 -8.16 -10.73 -15.15
CA ARG A 57 -8.25 -11.78 -16.18
C ARG A 57 -9.37 -12.76 -15.89
N THR A 58 -9.50 -13.22 -14.65
CA THR A 58 -10.59 -14.10 -14.19
C THR A 58 -11.97 -13.46 -14.40
N LEU A 59 -12.06 -12.13 -14.27
CA LEU A 59 -13.29 -11.37 -14.55
C LEU A 59 -13.52 -11.11 -16.04
N GLY A 60 -12.59 -11.48 -16.92
CA GLY A 60 -12.77 -11.45 -18.38
C GLY A 60 -11.95 -10.40 -19.13
N ALA A 61 -11.06 -9.66 -18.47
CA ALA A 61 -10.10 -8.81 -19.16
C ALA A 61 -9.00 -9.63 -19.83
N VAL A 62 -8.53 -9.20 -21.01
CA VAL A 62 -7.32 -9.76 -21.63
C VAL A 62 -6.15 -8.84 -21.29
N ILE A 63 -5.17 -9.33 -20.54
CA ILE A 63 -4.03 -8.54 -20.11
C ILE A 63 -2.75 -9.22 -20.56
N THR A 64 -1.93 -8.55 -21.36
CA THR A 64 -0.61 -9.02 -21.79
C THR A 64 0.46 -8.26 -21.01
N LYS A 65 1.39 -9.02 -20.38
CA LYS A 65 2.48 -8.45 -19.59
C LYS A 65 3.74 -8.30 -20.44
N TYR A 66 4.42 -7.15 -20.31
CA TYR A 66 5.75 -6.85 -20.85
C TYR A 66 6.67 -6.42 -19.71
N ASP A 67 7.90 -6.06 -19.96
CA ASP A 67 8.90 -5.82 -18.91
C ASP A 67 8.50 -4.71 -17.93
N ASP A 68 7.97 -3.57 -18.41
CA ASP A 68 7.62 -2.39 -17.63
C ASP A 68 6.25 -1.78 -17.96
N TYR A 69 5.44 -2.48 -18.78
CA TYR A 69 4.07 -2.08 -19.12
C TYR A 69 3.18 -3.29 -19.31
N ILE A 70 1.87 -3.06 -19.34
CA ILE A 70 0.87 -4.05 -19.73
C ILE A 70 -0.04 -3.46 -20.80
N GLU A 71 -0.49 -4.34 -21.71
CA GLU A 71 -1.61 -4.07 -22.60
C GLU A 71 -2.87 -4.70 -22.00
N VAL A 72 -3.94 -3.92 -21.93
CA VAL A 72 -5.20 -4.31 -21.33
C VAL A 72 -6.32 -4.16 -22.35
N GLU A 73 -7.02 -5.25 -22.65
CA GLU A 73 -8.29 -5.23 -23.34
C GLU A 73 -9.41 -5.39 -22.30
N GLY A 74 -10.26 -4.36 -22.19
CA GLY A 74 -11.23 -4.27 -21.11
C GLY A 74 -12.39 -5.27 -21.22
N ILE A 75 -12.99 -5.59 -20.06
CA ILE A 75 -14.07 -6.58 -19.92
C ILE A 75 -15.33 -6.20 -20.72
N PHE A 76 -15.60 -4.90 -20.85
CA PHE A 76 -16.78 -4.38 -21.54
C PHE A 76 -16.60 -4.21 -23.05
N LYS A 77 -15.48 -4.72 -23.60
CA LYS A 77 -15.32 -4.85 -25.04
C LYS A 77 -16.31 -5.87 -25.61
N GLU A 78 -16.87 -5.59 -26.76
CA GLU A 78 -17.84 -6.45 -27.42
C GLU A 78 -17.27 -7.85 -27.68
N GLY A 79 -18.05 -8.89 -27.37
CA GLY A 79 -17.66 -10.30 -27.54
C GLY A 79 -16.90 -10.95 -26.38
N SER A 80 -16.66 -10.27 -25.29
CA SER A 80 -16.01 -10.84 -24.08
C SER A 80 -16.86 -11.97 -23.49
N LYS A 81 -16.21 -13.11 -23.16
CA LYS A 81 -16.84 -14.27 -22.51
C LYS A 81 -16.61 -14.23 -21.01
N ARG A 82 -17.59 -14.66 -20.23
CA ARG A 82 -17.51 -14.73 -18.76
C ARG A 82 -17.95 -16.09 -18.25
N GLU A 83 -17.31 -16.56 -17.21
CA GLU A 83 -17.67 -17.80 -16.53
C GLU A 83 -18.69 -17.55 -15.43
N LEU A 84 -19.61 -18.51 -15.21
CA LEU A 84 -20.61 -18.42 -14.14
C LEU A 84 -20.05 -18.77 -12.75
N LEU A 85 -18.95 -19.49 -12.67
CA LEU A 85 -18.23 -19.77 -11.45
C LEU A 85 -16.77 -19.35 -11.61
N ARG A 86 -16.33 -18.38 -10.84
CA ARG A 86 -15.00 -17.79 -10.89
C ARG A 86 -14.28 -18.02 -9.58
N THR A 87 -12.97 -18.24 -9.63
CA THR A 87 -12.12 -18.26 -8.44
C THR A 87 -11.02 -17.21 -8.58
N ILE A 88 -10.97 -16.27 -7.66
CA ILE A 88 -9.98 -15.20 -7.59
C ILE A 88 -9.04 -15.49 -6.43
N ASP A 89 -7.77 -15.73 -6.72
CA ASP A 89 -6.70 -15.81 -5.70
C ASP A 89 -6.14 -14.41 -5.43
N CYS A 90 -6.45 -13.89 -4.27
CA CYS A 90 -5.96 -12.59 -3.82
C CYS A 90 -4.53 -12.66 -3.25
N ASN A 91 -3.90 -13.83 -3.18
CA ASN A 91 -2.67 -14.06 -2.44
C ASN A 91 -2.78 -13.46 -1.02
N GLU A 92 -1.95 -12.47 -0.65
CA GLU A 92 -2.07 -11.70 0.58
C GLU A 92 -2.56 -10.25 0.35
N SER A 93 -3.00 -9.92 -0.86
CA SER A 93 -3.39 -8.57 -1.28
C SER A 93 -4.77 -8.15 -0.74
N GLY A 94 -4.77 -7.30 0.29
CA GLY A 94 -6.00 -6.69 0.79
C GLY A 94 -6.67 -5.75 -0.22
N SER A 95 -5.89 -5.10 -1.10
CA SER A 95 -6.40 -4.25 -2.17
C SER A 95 -7.15 -5.07 -3.21
N THR A 96 -6.55 -6.16 -3.70
CA THR A 96 -7.19 -7.06 -4.66
C THR A 96 -8.52 -7.57 -4.12
N LEU A 97 -8.53 -8.09 -2.88
CA LEU A 97 -9.76 -8.59 -2.26
C LEU A 97 -10.84 -7.51 -2.19
N ARG A 98 -10.53 -6.39 -1.52
CA ARG A 98 -11.55 -5.38 -1.21
C ARG A 98 -12.00 -4.57 -2.42
N PHE A 99 -11.13 -4.39 -3.42
CA PHE A 99 -11.53 -3.70 -4.65
C PHE A 99 -12.42 -4.58 -5.52
N LEU A 100 -12.13 -5.88 -5.60
CA LEU A 100 -12.78 -6.74 -6.56
C LEU A 100 -14.06 -7.41 -6.05
N VAL A 101 -14.30 -7.44 -4.75
CA VAL A 101 -15.56 -7.97 -4.21
C VAL A 101 -16.79 -7.23 -4.80
N PRO A 102 -16.91 -5.89 -4.75
CA PRO A 102 -18.02 -5.19 -5.39
C PRO A 102 -18.00 -5.31 -6.92
N ILE A 103 -16.82 -5.30 -7.54
CA ILE A 103 -16.68 -5.44 -9.00
C ILE A 103 -17.18 -6.80 -9.47
N SER A 104 -16.90 -7.89 -8.74
CA SER A 104 -17.37 -9.22 -9.10
C SER A 104 -18.91 -9.34 -9.12
N LEU A 105 -19.58 -8.52 -8.31
CA LEU A 105 -21.05 -8.47 -8.22
C LEU A 105 -21.71 -7.62 -9.32
N LEU A 106 -20.94 -7.07 -10.26
CA LEU A 106 -21.45 -6.48 -11.51
C LEU A 106 -21.84 -7.54 -12.55
N PHE A 107 -21.48 -8.79 -12.32
CA PHE A 107 -21.61 -9.88 -13.27
C PHE A 107 -22.38 -11.04 -12.67
N ASP A 108 -23.25 -11.66 -13.45
CA ASP A 108 -23.95 -12.87 -13.05
C ASP A 108 -22.98 -14.00 -12.67
N GLY A 109 -23.43 -14.88 -11.76
CA GLY A 109 -22.70 -16.06 -11.31
C GLY A 109 -21.95 -15.83 -9.99
N MET A 110 -21.37 -16.92 -9.49
CA MET A 110 -20.69 -16.97 -8.21
C MET A 110 -19.21 -16.62 -8.34
N THR A 111 -18.68 -15.90 -7.37
CA THR A 111 -17.23 -15.64 -7.27
C THR A 111 -16.71 -16.11 -5.92
N ARG A 112 -15.68 -16.96 -5.96
CA ARG A 112 -14.93 -17.40 -4.79
C ARG A 112 -13.65 -16.60 -4.69
N PHE A 113 -13.42 -15.96 -3.55
CA PHE A 113 -12.18 -15.29 -3.21
C PHE A 113 -11.38 -16.17 -2.24
N ILE A 114 -10.15 -16.50 -2.62
CA ILE A 114 -9.21 -17.23 -1.78
C ILE A 114 -7.97 -16.38 -1.52
N GLY A 115 -7.23 -16.70 -0.46
CA GLY A 115 -6.01 -15.95 -0.12
C GLY A 115 -5.22 -16.63 0.97
N LYS A 116 -4.02 -16.11 1.22
CA LYS A 116 -3.01 -16.68 2.12
C LYS A 116 -2.72 -15.76 3.31
N GLY A 117 -1.86 -16.24 4.20
CA GLY A 117 -1.35 -15.47 5.34
C GLY A 117 -2.45 -14.93 6.23
N ASN A 118 -2.34 -13.68 6.62
CA ASN A 118 -3.30 -13.02 7.49
C ASN A 118 -4.53 -12.43 6.77
N LEU A 119 -4.64 -12.59 5.43
CA LEU A 119 -5.71 -11.95 4.67
C LEU A 119 -7.11 -12.39 5.14
N GLY A 120 -7.29 -13.67 5.45
CA GLY A 120 -8.56 -14.21 5.95
C GLY A 120 -8.96 -13.73 7.35
N LYS A 121 -8.01 -13.17 8.11
CA LYS A 121 -8.26 -12.60 9.46
C LYS A 121 -8.62 -11.12 9.42
N ARG A 122 -8.40 -10.45 8.28
CA ARG A 122 -8.72 -9.03 8.14
C ARG A 122 -10.24 -8.85 8.03
N PRO A 123 -10.81 -7.82 8.70
CA PRO A 123 -12.26 -7.64 8.75
C PRO A 123 -12.84 -7.42 7.35
N LEU A 124 -13.99 -8.07 7.10
CA LEU A 124 -14.85 -7.89 5.92
C LEU A 124 -16.28 -7.50 6.30
N THR A 125 -16.52 -7.20 7.57
CA THR A 125 -17.84 -6.89 8.14
C THR A 125 -18.55 -5.78 7.37
N THR A 126 -17.81 -4.78 6.86
CA THR A 126 -18.37 -3.70 6.03
C THR A 126 -19.11 -4.28 4.80
N TYR A 127 -18.54 -5.28 4.13
CA TYR A 127 -19.22 -5.91 2.99
C TYR A 127 -20.34 -6.85 3.43
N TYR A 128 -20.20 -7.57 4.54
CA TYR A 128 -21.28 -8.42 5.05
C TYR A 128 -22.53 -7.61 5.38
N ASN A 129 -22.39 -6.44 6.01
CA ASN A 129 -23.50 -5.52 6.27
C ASN A 129 -24.20 -5.05 4.97
N ILE A 130 -23.43 -4.81 3.90
CA ILE A 130 -23.98 -4.46 2.59
C ILE A 130 -24.70 -5.66 1.96
N PHE A 131 -24.11 -6.86 2.02
CA PHE A 131 -24.68 -8.07 1.47
C PHE A 131 -26.03 -8.39 2.12
N ASP A 132 -26.12 -8.31 3.44
CA ASP A 132 -27.35 -8.54 4.20
C ASP A 132 -28.46 -7.54 3.78
N LYS A 133 -28.11 -6.24 3.67
CA LYS A 133 -29.04 -5.20 3.21
C LYS A 133 -29.53 -5.44 1.77
N GLN A 134 -28.64 -5.90 0.88
CA GLN A 134 -28.93 -6.10 -0.54
C GLN A 134 -29.41 -7.52 -0.89
N LYS A 135 -29.44 -8.44 0.10
CA LYS A 135 -29.80 -9.86 -0.08
C LYS A 135 -28.86 -10.58 -1.05
N ILE A 136 -27.57 -10.29 -0.96
CA ILE A 136 -26.50 -10.99 -1.65
C ILE A 136 -26.10 -12.19 -0.76
N ASN A 137 -26.09 -13.39 -1.33
CA ASN A 137 -25.67 -14.58 -0.61
C ASN A 137 -24.15 -14.61 -0.47
N TYR A 138 -23.66 -14.99 0.71
CA TYR A 138 -22.23 -15.17 0.92
C TYR A 138 -21.96 -16.28 1.93
N ILE A 139 -20.83 -16.94 1.77
CA ILE A 139 -20.28 -17.93 2.70
C ILE A 139 -18.81 -17.55 2.93
N ASN A 140 -18.41 -17.40 4.18
CA ASN A 140 -17.02 -17.20 4.55
C ASN A 140 -16.62 -18.27 5.59
N GLU A 141 -15.64 -19.09 5.24
CA GLU A 141 -15.11 -20.12 6.14
C GLU A 141 -14.05 -19.51 7.07
N ASN A 142 -14.09 -19.87 8.35
CA ASN A 142 -13.13 -19.40 9.34
C ASN A 142 -11.71 -19.93 9.02
N GLY A 143 -10.71 -19.08 9.17
CA GLY A 143 -9.29 -19.42 9.02
C GLY A 143 -8.62 -18.69 7.85
N ASN A 144 -8.28 -19.41 6.78
CA ASN A 144 -7.80 -18.80 5.55
C ASN A 144 -8.95 -18.10 4.81
N LEU A 145 -8.63 -17.10 3.96
CA LEU A 145 -9.65 -16.48 3.13
C LEU A 145 -10.29 -17.54 2.20
N ASN A 146 -11.59 -17.74 2.34
CA ASN A 146 -12.42 -18.55 1.46
C ASN A 146 -13.83 -17.97 1.46
N LEU A 147 -14.00 -16.83 0.77
CA LEU A 147 -15.26 -16.10 0.67
C LEU A 147 -15.92 -16.43 -0.65
N LEU A 148 -17.10 -17.05 -0.62
CA LEU A 148 -17.97 -17.21 -1.77
C LEU A 148 -19.03 -16.10 -1.74
N VAL A 149 -19.23 -15.41 -2.86
CA VAL A 149 -20.32 -14.42 -3.04
C VAL A 149 -21.18 -14.81 -4.23
N ASP A 150 -22.50 -14.67 -4.08
CA ASP A 150 -23.50 -15.01 -5.10
C ASP A 150 -24.62 -13.98 -5.09
N GLY A 151 -24.75 -13.22 -6.15
CA GLY A 151 -25.73 -12.16 -6.28
C GLY A 151 -25.25 -11.02 -7.18
N VAL A 152 -26.08 -10.00 -7.28
CA VAL A 152 -25.83 -8.81 -8.11
C VAL A 152 -25.93 -7.56 -7.24
N LEU A 153 -24.93 -6.68 -7.33
CA LEU A 153 -24.92 -5.39 -6.66
C LEU A 153 -25.98 -4.48 -7.29
N LYS A 154 -26.78 -3.81 -6.45
CA LYS A 154 -27.81 -2.85 -6.90
C LYS A 154 -27.41 -1.43 -6.47
N SER A 155 -27.80 -0.45 -7.28
CA SER A 155 -27.67 0.97 -6.94
C SER A 155 -28.48 1.32 -5.68
N GLY A 156 -28.09 2.39 -4.99
CA GLY A 156 -28.78 2.87 -3.78
C GLY A 156 -27.83 3.53 -2.77
N GLU A 157 -28.22 3.52 -1.50
CA GLU A 157 -27.44 4.12 -0.42
C GLU A 157 -26.60 3.05 0.31
N PHE A 158 -25.32 3.39 0.54
CA PHE A 158 -24.33 2.54 1.19
C PHE A 158 -23.74 3.29 2.40
N GLU A 159 -23.97 2.80 3.59
CA GLU A 159 -23.34 3.31 4.82
C GLU A 159 -22.03 2.56 5.04
N VAL A 160 -20.93 3.29 5.17
CA VAL A 160 -19.58 2.73 5.32
C VAL A 160 -18.80 3.49 6.38
N GLU A 161 -18.14 2.77 7.27
CA GLU A 161 -17.23 3.35 8.26
C GLU A 161 -15.93 3.82 7.59
N GLY A 162 -15.57 5.10 7.80
CA GLY A 162 -14.39 5.74 7.20
C GLY A 162 -13.08 5.39 7.86
N ASN A 163 -13.12 4.90 9.11
CA ASN A 163 -11.94 4.61 9.94
C ASN A 163 -11.51 3.13 9.96
N VAL A 164 -12.22 2.24 9.28
CA VAL A 164 -11.83 0.81 9.18
C VAL A 164 -10.84 0.62 8.04
N SER A 165 -11.22 0.91 6.82
CA SER A 165 -10.33 0.89 5.65
C SER A 165 -10.93 1.62 4.45
N SER A 166 -10.18 2.54 3.87
CA SER A 166 -10.55 3.22 2.62
C SER A 166 -10.73 2.26 1.43
N GLN A 167 -10.22 1.04 1.53
CA GLN A 167 -10.32 0.04 0.46
C GLN A 167 -11.76 -0.44 0.23
N PHE A 168 -12.63 -0.45 1.27
CA PHE A 168 -14.04 -0.78 1.11
C PHE A 168 -14.76 0.28 0.27
N ILE A 169 -14.50 1.55 0.57
CA ILE A 169 -15.06 2.69 -0.16
C ILE A 169 -14.54 2.66 -1.61
N THR A 170 -13.24 2.46 -1.80
CA THR A 170 -12.62 2.36 -3.12
C THR A 170 -13.25 1.25 -3.97
N GLY A 171 -13.49 0.06 -3.40
CA GLY A 171 -14.13 -1.04 -4.14
C GLY A 171 -15.54 -0.69 -4.60
N LEU A 172 -16.34 -0.07 -3.74
CA LEU A 172 -17.67 0.43 -4.11
C LEU A 172 -17.60 1.52 -5.19
N ILE A 173 -16.68 2.48 -5.03
CA ILE A 173 -16.46 3.58 -5.98
C ILE A 173 -16.13 3.04 -7.38
N PHE A 174 -15.36 1.97 -7.51
CA PHE A 174 -15.09 1.35 -8.82
C PHE A 174 -16.33 0.74 -9.48
N ALA A 175 -17.21 0.11 -8.68
CA ALA A 175 -18.32 -0.67 -9.20
C ALA A 175 -19.59 0.18 -9.45
N LEU A 176 -19.94 1.06 -8.52
CA LEU A 176 -21.23 1.76 -8.51
C LEU A 176 -21.53 2.62 -9.76
N PRO A 177 -20.54 3.28 -10.41
CA PRO A 177 -20.78 4.05 -11.64
C PRO A 177 -21.30 3.20 -12.81
N LEU A 178 -21.02 1.90 -12.80
CA LEU A 178 -21.40 0.96 -13.87
C LEU A 178 -22.83 0.39 -13.72
N LEU A 179 -23.51 0.71 -12.62
CA LEU A 179 -24.88 0.27 -12.37
C LEU A 179 -25.89 1.18 -13.09
N ASP A 180 -27.09 0.66 -13.34
CA ASP A 180 -28.16 1.40 -14.06
C ASP A 180 -28.71 2.61 -13.30
N GLY A 181 -28.61 2.62 -11.98
CA GLY A 181 -29.15 3.70 -11.14
C GLY A 181 -28.08 4.48 -10.38
N ASP A 182 -28.45 5.67 -9.92
CA ASP A 182 -27.60 6.50 -9.08
C ASP A 182 -27.36 5.86 -7.71
N SER A 183 -26.19 6.09 -7.14
CA SER A 183 -25.80 5.59 -5.82
C SER A 183 -25.20 6.67 -4.96
N LYS A 184 -25.20 6.44 -3.63
CA LYS A 184 -24.58 7.31 -2.65
C LYS A 184 -23.85 6.47 -1.60
N ILE A 185 -22.62 6.83 -1.28
CA ILE A 185 -21.89 6.26 -0.15
C ILE A 185 -21.89 7.32 0.97
N ILE A 186 -22.40 6.95 2.14
CA ILE A 186 -22.46 7.79 3.34
C ILE A 186 -21.38 7.30 4.29
N ILE A 187 -20.49 8.19 4.69
CA ILE A 187 -19.41 7.89 5.63
C ILE A 187 -19.89 8.13 7.05
N THR A 188 -19.94 7.09 7.87
CA THR A 188 -20.56 7.09 9.19
C THR A 188 -19.62 7.45 10.34
N THR A 189 -18.31 7.45 10.11
CA THR A 189 -17.29 7.82 11.10
C THR A 189 -16.31 8.83 10.47
N GLU A 190 -15.32 9.32 11.24
CA GLU A 190 -14.26 10.15 10.65
C GLU A 190 -13.52 9.41 9.54
N MET A 191 -13.24 10.09 8.43
CA MET A 191 -12.59 9.51 7.27
C MET A 191 -11.07 9.51 7.43
N GLU A 192 -10.46 8.34 7.47
CA GLU A 192 -9.02 8.15 7.46
C GLU A 192 -8.50 7.75 6.07
N SER A 193 -7.21 8.01 5.81
CA SER A 193 -6.56 7.72 4.51
C SER A 193 -7.29 8.35 3.31
N LYS A 194 -7.65 9.62 3.43
CA LYS A 194 -8.30 10.41 2.37
C LYS A 194 -7.52 10.36 1.06
N GLY A 195 -6.19 10.45 1.12
CA GLY A 195 -5.32 10.40 -0.05
C GLY A 195 -5.53 9.15 -0.93
N TYR A 196 -5.84 7.99 -0.35
CA TYR A 196 -6.14 6.80 -1.18
C TYR A 196 -7.49 6.90 -1.90
N ILE A 197 -8.45 7.65 -1.36
CA ILE A 197 -9.70 7.95 -2.07
C ILE A 197 -9.41 8.94 -3.20
N ASP A 198 -8.61 9.99 -2.94
CA ASP A 198 -8.24 10.97 -3.96
C ASP A 198 -7.51 10.33 -5.13
N LEU A 199 -6.60 9.39 -4.86
CA LEU A 199 -5.97 8.57 -5.90
C LEU A 199 -7.00 7.80 -6.73
N THR A 200 -8.04 7.26 -6.09
CA THR A 200 -9.09 6.52 -6.79
C THR A 200 -9.91 7.45 -7.68
N LEU A 201 -10.37 8.57 -7.12
CA LEU A 201 -11.15 9.56 -7.86
C LEU A 201 -10.36 10.14 -9.04
N SER A 202 -9.08 10.44 -8.83
CA SER A 202 -8.19 10.94 -9.89
C SER A 202 -8.01 9.91 -11.01
N ALA A 203 -7.68 8.66 -10.68
CA ALA A 203 -7.54 7.62 -11.68
C ALA A 203 -8.83 7.40 -12.47
N MET A 204 -9.98 7.31 -11.79
CA MET A 204 -11.28 7.13 -12.45
C MET A 204 -11.65 8.32 -13.34
N LYS A 205 -11.38 9.54 -12.91
CA LYS A 205 -11.57 10.75 -13.72
C LYS A 205 -10.74 10.70 -15.00
N ASP A 206 -9.50 10.25 -14.89
CA ASP A 206 -8.63 10.03 -16.05
C ASP A 206 -9.24 9.02 -17.04
N PHE A 207 -9.92 7.99 -16.54
CA PHE A 207 -10.65 7.02 -17.36
C PHE A 207 -12.11 7.45 -17.66
N GLY A 208 -12.47 8.72 -17.46
CA GLY A 208 -13.73 9.33 -17.86
C GLY A 208 -14.92 9.05 -16.94
N VAL A 209 -14.70 8.61 -15.71
CA VAL A 209 -15.73 8.41 -14.68
C VAL A 209 -15.64 9.48 -13.61
N GLU A 210 -16.75 10.16 -13.33
CA GLU A 210 -16.82 11.26 -12.38
C GLU A 210 -17.68 10.93 -11.16
N ILE A 211 -17.18 11.30 -9.99
CA ILE A 211 -17.85 11.12 -8.70
C ILE A 211 -17.75 12.44 -7.91
N VAL A 212 -18.85 12.84 -7.32
CA VAL A 212 -18.87 14.03 -6.47
C VAL A 212 -18.50 13.63 -5.04
N ASN A 213 -17.41 14.20 -4.54
CA ASN A 213 -16.96 14.05 -3.16
C ASN A 213 -17.40 15.24 -2.31
N ASN A 214 -18.37 15.05 -1.42
CA ASN A 214 -18.85 16.07 -0.49
C ASN A 214 -18.04 16.01 0.82
N ASN A 215 -16.81 16.53 0.80
CA ASN A 215 -15.92 16.64 1.96
C ASN A 215 -15.70 15.31 2.71
N TYR A 216 -15.62 14.20 1.98
CA TYR A 216 -15.46 12.82 2.51
C TYR A 216 -16.56 12.39 3.49
N LYS A 217 -17.68 13.11 3.56
CA LYS A 217 -18.88 12.72 4.32
C LYS A 217 -19.83 11.88 3.49
N GLU A 218 -19.92 12.19 2.20
CA GLU A 218 -20.68 11.40 1.24
C GLU A 218 -20.04 11.47 -0.15
N PHE A 219 -20.24 10.41 -0.93
CA PHE A 219 -19.89 10.36 -2.34
C PHE A 219 -21.16 10.14 -3.15
N ILE A 220 -21.44 11.05 -4.09
CA ILE A 220 -22.58 10.94 -5.00
C ILE A 220 -22.10 10.40 -6.33
N ILE A 221 -22.70 9.31 -6.76
CA ILE A 221 -22.27 8.50 -7.89
C ILE A 221 -23.43 8.38 -8.87
N LYS A 222 -23.26 8.99 -10.05
CA LYS A 222 -24.18 8.78 -11.15
C LYS A 222 -23.98 7.38 -11.73
N GLY A 223 -25.06 6.66 -11.97
CA GLY A 223 -25.05 5.39 -12.69
C GLY A 223 -24.89 5.57 -14.18
N ASN A 224 -24.88 4.44 -14.92
CA ASN A 224 -24.76 4.39 -16.36
C ASN A 224 -23.51 5.10 -16.93
N GLN A 225 -22.43 5.21 -16.12
CA GLN A 225 -21.12 5.67 -16.60
C GLN A 225 -20.35 4.51 -17.22
N SER A 226 -19.32 4.81 -17.97
CA SER A 226 -18.41 3.84 -18.55
C SER A 226 -16.98 4.30 -18.49
N TYR A 227 -16.06 3.39 -18.17
CA TYR A 227 -14.63 3.66 -18.24
C TYR A 227 -14.19 3.75 -19.70
N LYS A 228 -13.49 4.82 -20.06
CA LYS A 228 -12.98 5.07 -21.41
C LYS A 228 -11.55 4.56 -21.52
N PRO A 229 -11.20 3.83 -22.59
CA PRO A 229 -9.83 3.34 -22.77
C PRO A 229 -8.85 4.50 -22.94
N ARG A 230 -7.69 4.39 -22.32
CA ARG A 230 -6.59 5.35 -22.46
C ARG A 230 -5.25 4.72 -22.11
N ASN A 231 -4.18 5.33 -22.54
CA ASN A 231 -2.85 5.05 -22.02
C ASN A 231 -2.63 5.80 -20.71
N TYR A 232 -2.02 5.13 -19.74
CA TYR A 232 -1.81 5.66 -18.41
C TYR A 232 -0.42 5.27 -17.91
N ARG A 233 0.33 6.23 -17.39
CA ARG A 233 1.62 5.97 -16.77
C ARG A 233 1.50 6.04 -15.25
N VAL A 234 1.93 4.99 -14.56
CA VAL A 234 1.97 4.96 -13.10
C VAL A 234 3.15 5.79 -12.61
N GLU A 235 2.91 6.70 -11.67
CA GLU A 235 3.95 7.51 -11.02
C GLU A 235 4.74 6.72 -9.97
N GLY A 236 5.90 7.25 -9.54
CA GLY A 236 6.72 6.65 -8.49
C GLY A 236 6.01 6.62 -7.12
N ASP A 237 6.32 5.62 -6.31
CA ASP A 237 5.65 5.29 -5.05
C ASP A 237 6.25 6.05 -3.87
N TYR A 238 5.51 6.99 -3.28
CA TYR A 238 5.94 7.72 -2.09
C TYR A 238 6.09 6.84 -0.85
N SER A 239 5.33 5.74 -0.74
CA SER A 239 5.53 4.79 0.35
C SER A 239 6.88 4.09 0.25
N GLN A 240 7.39 3.86 -0.97
CA GLN A 240 8.72 3.26 -1.19
C GLN A 240 9.81 4.32 -1.10
N ALA A 241 9.57 5.52 -1.61
CA ALA A 241 10.48 6.67 -1.48
C ALA A 241 10.79 7.00 -0.01
N ALA A 242 9.81 6.81 0.87
CA ALA A 242 9.95 7.09 2.30
C ALA A 242 11.14 6.35 2.95
N PHE A 243 11.49 5.13 2.49
CA PHE A 243 12.63 4.40 3.01
C PHE A 243 13.95 5.10 2.70
N PHE A 244 14.15 5.56 1.48
CA PHE A 244 15.39 6.23 1.09
C PHE A 244 15.44 7.69 1.58
N LEU A 245 14.28 8.38 1.69
CA LEU A 245 14.22 9.68 2.37
C LEU A 245 14.56 9.54 3.86
N ALA A 246 14.10 8.49 4.52
CA ALA A 246 14.48 8.16 5.89
C ALA A 246 15.97 7.84 5.98
N ALA A 247 16.56 7.09 5.05
CA ALA A 247 17.99 6.85 4.99
C ALA A 247 18.78 8.17 4.87
N ASN A 248 18.30 9.12 4.05
CA ASN A 248 18.89 10.45 3.92
C ASN A 248 18.80 11.25 5.23
N ALA A 249 17.64 11.22 5.90
CA ALA A 249 17.47 11.79 7.24
C ALA A 249 18.47 11.20 8.26
N LEU A 250 18.90 9.96 8.04
CA LEU A 250 19.88 9.26 8.86
C LEU A 250 21.34 9.40 8.36
N GLY A 251 21.59 10.28 7.37
CA GLY A 251 22.92 10.65 6.90
C GLY A 251 23.42 9.86 5.70
N SER A 252 22.54 9.21 4.94
CA SER A 252 22.79 8.72 3.59
C SER A 252 22.66 9.85 2.57
N GLU A 253 23.09 9.61 1.31
CA GLU A 253 23.12 10.59 0.22
C GLU A 253 22.49 9.98 -1.05
N VAL A 254 21.18 9.74 -1.02
CA VAL A 254 20.43 9.11 -2.12
C VAL A 254 19.61 10.15 -2.87
N VAL A 255 19.70 10.14 -4.20
CA VAL A 255 18.82 10.92 -5.09
C VAL A 255 17.71 10.01 -5.63
N LEU A 256 16.47 10.38 -5.36
CA LEU A 256 15.29 9.61 -5.73
C LEU A 256 14.73 10.13 -7.04
N LYS A 257 14.71 9.29 -8.07
CA LYS A 257 14.16 9.59 -9.39
C LYS A 257 12.70 9.15 -9.50
N ASP A 258 11.98 9.74 -10.46
CA ASP A 258 10.61 9.37 -10.84
C ASP A 258 9.56 9.66 -9.74
N LEU A 259 9.73 10.75 -8.98
CA LEU A 259 8.75 11.25 -8.01
C LEU A 259 8.10 12.53 -8.52
N ASP A 260 6.76 12.57 -8.48
CA ASP A 260 5.98 13.78 -8.78
C ASP A 260 5.63 14.52 -7.47
N LEU A 261 6.14 15.75 -7.33
CA LEU A 261 5.84 16.60 -6.18
C LEU A 261 4.38 17.06 -6.12
N ASN A 262 3.63 16.94 -7.23
CA ASN A 262 2.20 17.24 -7.26
C ASN A 262 1.32 15.99 -7.01
N SER A 263 1.95 14.85 -6.73
CA SER A 263 1.25 13.59 -6.44
C SER A 263 0.20 13.74 -5.36
N LEU A 264 -0.93 13.05 -5.53
CA LEU A 264 -2.02 12.93 -4.55
C LEU A 264 -1.79 11.78 -3.56
N GLN A 265 -0.66 11.08 -3.62
CA GLN A 265 -0.35 10.02 -2.68
C GLN A 265 -0.27 10.56 -1.25
N GLY A 266 -1.08 9.99 -0.33
CA GLY A 266 -1.09 10.41 1.08
C GLY A 266 0.28 10.26 1.74
N ASP A 267 1.05 9.23 1.36
CA ASP A 267 2.39 8.97 1.90
C ASP A 267 3.44 10.02 1.47
N LYS A 268 3.11 10.94 0.55
CA LYS A 268 3.92 12.14 0.29
C LYS A 268 4.10 13.01 1.55
N GLU A 269 3.24 12.85 2.54
CA GLU A 269 3.35 13.49 3.85
C GLU A 269 4.71 13.20 4.54
N VAL A 270 5.43 12.15 4.12
CA VAL A 270 6.81 11.90 4.55
C VAL A 270 7.70 13.15 4.38
N ILE A 271 7.51 13.94 3.33
CA ILE A 271 8.28 15.17 3.07
C ILE A 271 8.05 16.16 4.22
N GLU A 272 6.79 16.51 4.49
CA GLU A 272 6.43 17.49 5.53
C GLU A 272 6.82 17.00 6.94
N ILE A 273 6.70 15.69 7.19
CA ILE A 273 7.12 15.10 8.47
C ILE A 273 8.62 15.23 8.65
N LEU A 274 9.41 14.87 7.63
CA LEU A 274 10.87 14.99 7.72
C LEU A 274 11.34 16.44 7.78
N GLU A 275 10.66 17.38 7.11
CA GLU A 275 10.97 18.81 7.24
C GLU A 275 10.73 19.32 8.68
N ARG A 276 9.63 18.88 9.33
CA ARG A 276 9.40 19.17 10.77
C ARG A 276 10.45 18.51 11.67
N MET A 277 11.11 17.45 11.23
CA MET A 277 12.22 16.79 11.91
C MET A 277 13.59 17.41 11.56
N ASN A 278 13.63 18.57 10.89
CA ASN A 278 14.82 19.33 10.52
C ASN A 278 15.63 18.73 9.35
N VAL A 279 14.95 18.02 8.45
CA VAL A 279 15.50 17.56 7.16
C VAL A 279 15.14 18.59 6.09
N GLU A 280 16.12 19.05 5.32
CA GLU A 280 15.87 19.86 4.14
C GLU A 280 15.61 18.95 2.93
N ILE A 281 14.41 18.98 2.40
CA ILE A 281 14.06 18.25 1.18
C ILE A 281 14.28 19.18 -0.01
N THR A 282 15.08 18.74 -0.96
CA THR A 282 15.34 19.49 -2.20
C THR A 282 14.89 18.68 -3.41
N SER A 283 14.32 19.39 -4.38
CA SER A 283 13.93 18.83 -5.66
C SER A 283 14.62 19.57 -6.80
N SER A 284 15.15 18.82 -7.74
CA SER A 284 15.79 19.35 -8.96
C SER A 284 15.40 18.49 -10.16
N LYS A 285 15.89 18.84 -11.35
CA LYS A 285 15.78 17.97 -12.53
C LYS A 285 16.44 16.58 -12.34
N ASP A 286 17.36 16.48 -11.38
CA ASP A 286 18.07 15.24 -11.08
C ASP A 286 17.30 14.33 -10.11
N GLY A 287 16.25 14.82 -9.46
CA GLY A 287 15.39 14.06 -8.54
C GLY A 287 15.16 14.77 -7.22
N VAL A 288 14.65 14.01 -6.25
CA VAL A 288 14.37 14.45 -4.87
C VAL A 288 15.43 13.88 -3.94
N THR A 289 15.94 14.71 -3.02
CA THR A 289 16.86 14.26 -1.97
C THR A 289 16.56 14.98 -0.67
N GLY A 290 17.11 14.47 0.44
CA GLY A 290 16.95 15.07 1.76
C GLY A 290 18.28 15.13 2.51
N ASN A 291 18.53 16.22 3.20
CA ASN A 291 19.73 16.39 4.03
C ASN A 291 19.37 16.97 5.38
N VAL A 292 19.97 16.47 6.45
CA VAL A 292 19.77 17.03 7.79
C VAL A 292 20.51 18.35 7.91
N LYS A 293 19.78 19.43 8.27
CA LYS A 293 20.37 20.76 8.44
C LYS A 293 21.34 20.86 9.62
N SER A 294 21.03 20.15 10.70
CA SER A 294 21.85 20.09 11.91
C SER A 294 21.61 18.75 12.62
N ASP A 295 20.77 18.74 13.64
CA ASP A 295 20.35 17.52 14.34
C ASP A 295 18.89 17.19 13.99
N LEU A 296 18.57 15.92 13.87
CA LEU A 296 17.18 15.48 13.82
C LEU A 296 16.47 15.83 15.12
N VAL A 297 15.28 16.39 15.02
CA VAL A 297 14.44 16.75 16.16
C VAL A 297 13.16 15.94 16.21
N SER A 298 12.64 15.71 17.40
CA SER A 298 11.38 15.01 17.62
C SER A 298 10.19 15.84 17.15
N THR A 299 9.10 15.17 16.80
CA THR A 299 7.84 15.81 16.38
C THR A 299 6.64 14.96 16.80
N VAL A 300 5.42 15.46 16.55
CA VAL A 300 4.20 14.66 16.60
C VAL A 300 3.86 14.22 15.18
N ILE A 301 3.60 12.92 15.00
CA ILE A 301 3.24 12.31 13.71
C ILE A 301 1.84 11.75 13.83
N ASP A 302 0.91 12.22 13.00
CA ASP A 302 -0.43 11.66 12.87
C ASP A 302 -0.43 10.58 11.78
N GLY A 303 -0.64 9.31 12.16
CA GLY A 303 -0.63 8.19 11.22
C GLY A 303 -1.98 7.91 10.54
N SER A 304 -3.00 8.71 10.82
CA SER A 304 -4.35 8.48 10.26
C SER A 304 -4.41 8.59 8.73
N GLN A 305 -3.57 9.46 8.13
CA GLN A 305 -3.57 9.68 6.69
C GLN A 305 -2.46 8.93 5.94
N CYS A 306 -1.35 8.59 6.61
CA CYS A 306 -0.15 7.98 6.02
C CYS A 306 0.34 6.70 6.75
N PRO A 307 -0.52 5.71 6.99
CA PRO A 307 -0.20 4.55 7.85
C PRO A 307 0.99 3.71 7.33
N ASP A 308 1.25 3.72 6.04
CA ASP A 308 2.25 2.82 5.43
C ASP A 308 3.70 3.31 5.62
N ILE A 309 3.91 4.58 5.94
CA ILE A 309 5.24 5.14 6.22
C ILE A 309 5.58 5.17 7.72
N ILE A 310 4.63 4.88 8.61
CA ILE A 310 4.85 4.92 10.06
C ILE A 310 6.00 4.01 10.53
N PRO A 311 6.17 2.75 10.05
CA PRO A 311 7.28 1.92 10.49
C PRO A 311 8.66 2.54 10.23
N VAL A 312 8.89 3.13 9.07
CA VAL A 312 10.18 3.75 8.76
C VAL A 312 10.36 5.09 9.48
N LEU A 313 9.29 5.85 9.70
CA LEU A 313 9.34 7.07 10.51
C LEU A 313 9.64 6.78 11.98
N ALA A 314 9.21 5.62 12.51
CA ALA A 314 9.60 5.17 13.85
C ALA A 314 11.13 4.94 13.95
N VAL A 315 11.77 4.45 12.87
CA VAL A 315 13.23 4.31 12.80
C VAL A 315 13.90 5.69 12.88
N VAL A 316 13.45 6.68 12.09
CA VAL A 316 13.99 8.05 12.13
C VAL A 316 13.77 8.68 13.51
N SER A 317 12.57 8.51 14.07
CA SER A 317 12.20 9.04 15.39
C SER A 317 13.08 8.50 16.52
N ALA A 318 13.46 7.21 16.44
CA ALA A 318 14.32 6.58 17.43
C ALA A 318 15.78 7.14 17.44
N LEU A 319 16.13 7.92 16.41
CA LEU A 319 17.45 8.56 16.27
C LEU A 319 17.36 10.11 16.25
N SER A 320 16.20 10.68 16.58
CA SER A 320 15.99 12.13 16.68
C SER A 320 16.14 12.62 18.13
N LYS A 321 16.59 13.86 18.33
CA LYS A 321 16.68 14.46 19.67
C LYS A 321 15.30 14.74 20.25
N GLY A 322 15.02 14.27 21.46
CA GLY A 322 13.76 14.45 22.17
C GLY A 322 12.85 13.26 22.11
N THR A 323 11.55 13.47 22.28
CA THR A 323 10.52 12.41 22.29
C THR A 323 9.51 12.64 21.19
N THR A 324 9.44 11.72 20.23
CA THR A 324 8.42 11.70 19.17
C THR A 324 7.18 10.94 19.66
N LYS A 325 6.01 11.47 19.35
CA LYS A 325 4.73 10.78 19.54
C LYS A 325 4.11 10.49 18.18
N ILE A 326 3.81 9.23 17.93
CA ILE A 326 3.01 8.79 16.79
C ILE A 326 1.62 8.48 17.32
N ILE A 327 0.60 9.09 16.73
CA ILE A 327 -0.81 9.04 17.19
C ILE A 327 -1.72 8.62 16.05
N ASN A 328 -2.98 8.29 16.37
CA ASN A 328 -4.04 7.94 15.40
C ASN A 328 -3.64 6.81 14.44
N SER A 329 -2.93 5.81 14.95
CA SER A 329 -2.32 4.74 14.13
C SER A 329 -2.88 3.35 14.45
N SER A 330 -4.02 3.24 15.14
CA SER A 330 -4.62 1.97 15.59
C SER A 330 -4.82 0.96 14.44
N ARG A 331 -5.10 1.44 13.21
CA ARG A 331 -5.26 0.58 12.03
C ARG A 331 -4.00 -0.20 11.63
N LEU A 332 -2.84 0.21 12.10
CA LEU A 332 -1.60 -0.54 11.87
C LEU A 332 -1.63 -1.93 12.52
N ARG A 333 -2.52 -2.14 13.52
CA ARG A 333 -2.68 -3.44 14.20
C ARG A 333 -3.36 -4.51 13.35
N ILE A 334 -4.10 -4.09 12.31
CA ILE A 334 -4.89 -4.97 11.43
C ILE A 334 -4.36 -5.02 9.99
N LYS A 335 -3.09 -4.67 9.79
CA LYS A 335 -2.40 -4.75 8.50
C LYS A 335 -1.87 -6.19 8.25
N GLU A 336 -0.78 -6.36 7.50
CA GLU A 336 -0.10 -7.63 7.24
C GLU A 336 0.30 -8.34 8.55
N CYS A 337 0.73 -7.53 9.52
CA CYS A 337 0.93 -7.89 10.92
C CYS A 337 0.43 -6.76 11.82
N ASP A 338 0.48 -6.90 13.14
CA ASP A 338 0.39 -5.77 14.07
C ASP A 338 1.69 -4.96 13.96
N ARG A 339 1.69 -3.92 13.09
CA ARG A 339 2.89 -3.12 12.80
C ARG A 339 3.37 -2.31 13.98
N LEU A 340 2.46 -1.84 14.88
CA LEU A 340 2.87 -1.13 16.09
C LEU A 340 3.67 -2.04 17.01
N LYS A 341 3.16 -3.24 17.26
CA LYS A 341 3.83 -4.26 18.05
C LYS A 341 5.14 -4.73 17.39
N ALA A 342 5.12 -4.96 16.09
CA ALA A 342 6.27 -5.44 15.33
C ALA A 342 7.45 -4.44 15.41
N ILE A 343 7.21 -3.17 15.05
CA ILE A 343 8.28 -2.16 15.03
C ILE A 343 8.78 -1.87 16.44
N THR A 344 7.91 -1.84 17.44
CA THR A 344 8.30 -1.67 18.86
C THR A 344 9.23 -2.80 19.30
N LYS A 345 8.83 -4.05 19.04
CA LYS A 345 9.63 -5.21 19.46
C LYS A 345 10.99 -5.25 18.78
N GLU A 346 11.04 -5.01 17.46
CA GLU A 346 12.28 -5.14 16.71
C GLU A 346 13.25 -3.97 16.97
N LEU A 347 12.76 -2.73 17.07
CA LEU A 347 13.61 -1.57 17.43
C LEU A 347 14.09 -1.65 18.89
N SER A 348 13.30 -2.20 19.81
CA SER A 348 13.74 -2.45 21.20
C SER A 348 14.94 -3.39 21.26
N LYS A 349 15.00 -4.44 20.42
CA LYS A 349 16.19 -5.31 20.32
C LYS A 349 17.43 -4.55 19.87
N LEU A 350 17.27 -3.52 19.02
CA LEU A 350 18.35 -2.62 18.62
C LEU A 350 18.71 -1.60 19.71
N GLY A 351 18.02 -1.65 20.85
CA GLY A 351 18.22 -0.78 22.01
C GLY A 351 17.45 0.53 21.93
N ALA A 352 16.48 0.71 21.02
CA ALA A 352 15.61 1.88 21.03
C ALA A 352 14.78 1.95 22.31
N LYS A 353 14.49 3.16 22.76
CA LYS A 353 13.52 3.45 23.81
C LYS A 353 12.17 3.76 23.14
N ILE A 354 11.37 2.76 22.97
CA ILE A 354 10.10 2.82 22.27
C ILE A 354 9.03 2.07 23.07
N GLU A 355 7.88 2.67 23.19
CA GLU A 355 6.71 2.13 23.86
C GLU A 355 5.50 2.23 22.94
N GLU A 356 4.73 1.13 22.84
CA GLU A 356 3.45 1.16 22.13
C GLU A 356 2.34 1.66 23.05
N THR A 357 1.47 2.52 22.50
CA THR A 357 0.19 2.90 23.11
C THR A 357 -0.95 2.15 22.41
N GLU A 358 -2.19 2.37 22.81
CA GLU A 358 -3.35 1.75 22.18
C GLU A 358 -3.43 2.08 20.69
N ASP A 359 -3.13 3.33 20.31
CA ASP A 359 -3.27 3.89 18.96
C ASP A 359 -1.98 4.45 18.34
N GLY A 360 -0.81 4.17 18.94
CA GLY A 360 0.43 4.75 18.43
C GLY A 360 1.69 4.33 19.16
N LEU A 361 2.71 5.22 19.15
CA LEU A 361 4.03 4.97 19.71
C LEU A 361 4.55 6.22 20.44
N ILE A 362 5.30 6.00 21.52
CA ILE A 362 6.13 7.01 22.18
C ILE A 362 7.59 6.58 22.03
N ILE A 363 8.41 7.44 21.43
CA ILE A 363 9.79 7.09 21.05
C ILE A 363 10.74 8.15 21.57
N GLU A 364 11.63 7.77 22.50
CA GLU A 364 12.71 8.63 22.97
C GLU A 364 13.96 8.41 22.11
N GLY A 365 14.50 9.47 21.56
CA GLY A 365 15.63 9.42 20.64
C GLY A 365 16.94 9.03 21.29
N ARG A 366 17.83 8.45 20.50
CA ARG A 366 19.19 8.05 20.85
C ARG A 366 20.17 8.34 19.69
N GLU A 367 21.46 8.25 19.92
CA GLU A 367 22.46 8.58 18.89
C GLU A 367 22.61 7.51 17.80
N ARG A 368 22.52 6.23 18.16
CA ARG A 368 22.68 5.09 17.25
C ARG A 368 22.03 3.83 17.79
N PHE A 369 21.83 2.84 16.94
CA PHE A 369 21.43 1.51 17.31
C PHE A 369 22.62 0.61 17.64
N LEU A 370 22.41 -0.39 18.48
CA LEU A 370 23.47 -1.33 18.87
C LEU A 370 23.79 -2.35 17.77
N GLY A 371 22.78 -2.93 17.14
CA GLY A 371 22.96 -4.06 16.23
C GLY A 371 23.42 -5.33 16.94
N GLY A 372 23.98 -6.28 16.17
CA GLY A 372 24.49 -7.56 16.71
C GLY A 372 23.36 -8.51 17.14
N VAL A 373 22.17 -8.34 16.62
CA VAL A 373 20.95 -9.08 17.01
C VAL A 373 20.21 -9.63 15.80
N GLU A 374 19.39 -10.63 16.08
CA GLU A 374 18.47 -11.21 15.11
C GLU A 374 17.12 -10.52 15.16
N LEU A 375 16.65 -10.08 14.00
CA LEU A 375 15.40 -9.37 13.79
C LEU A 375 14.48 -10.19 12.88
N TRP A 376 13.17 -9.97 13.05
CA TRP A 376 12.17 -10.63 12.23
C TRP A 376 11.31 -9.62 11.48
N SER A 377 11.10 -9.85 10.19
CA SER A 377 10.25 -9.02 9.35
C SER A 377 8.76 -9.10 9.70
N TRP A 378 8.34 -10.05 10.54
CA TRP A 378 6.92 -10.36 10.79
C TRP A 378 6.13 -10.70 9.53
N ASN A 379 6.85 -11.17 8.50
CA ASN A 379 6.32 -11.39 7.15
C ASN A 379 5.63 -10.14 6.56
N ASP A 380 6.10 -8.95 6.93
CA ASP A 380 5.62 -7.65 6.48
C ASP A 380 6.75 -6.85 5.83
N HIS A 381 6.55 -6.51 4.56
CA HIS A 381 7.52 -5.79 3.74
C HIS A 381 7.90 -4.42 4.34
N ARG A 382 6.96 -3.70 4.99
CA ARG A 382 7.23 -2.41 5.63
C ARG A 382 8.17 -2.56 6.82
N ILE A 383 7.99 -3.63 7.60
CA ILE A 383 8.89 -3.94 8.72
C ILE A 383 10.27 -4.33 8.20
N ALA A 384 10.34 -5.25 7.22
CA ALA A 384 11.61 -5.70 6.64
C ALA A 384 12.45 -4.51 6.12
N MET A 385 11.85 -3.65 5.30
CA MET A 385 12.54 -2.49 4.72
C MET A 385 12.92 -1.45 5.78
N SER A 386 12.06 -1.21 6.78
CA SER A 386 12.38 -0.30 7.90
C SER A 386 13.59 -0.78 8.71
N LEU A 387 13.68 -2.08 8.97
CA LEU A 387 14.83 -2.67 9.68
C LEU A 387 16.10 -2.64 8.85
N ALA A 388 16.02 -2.77 7.52
CA ALA A 388 17.16 -2.58 6.63
C ALA A 388 17.66 -1.11 6.66
N ILE A 389 16.75 -0.13 6.73
CA ILE A 389 17.14 1.29 6.91
C ILE A 389 17.74 1.50 8.30
N ALA A 390 17.18 0.90 9.36
CA ALA A 390 17.77 0.99 10.71
C ALA A 390 19.20 0.44 10.75
N ALA A 391 19.52 -0.61 9.98
CA ALA A 391 20.84 -1.19 9.90
C ALA A 391 21.92 -0.18 9.48
N THR A 392 21.58 0.85 8.68
CA THR A 392 22.53 1.91 8.27
C THR A 392 23.11 2.69 9.45
N ARG A 393 22.45 2.63 10.62
CA ARG A 393 22.84 3.36 11.85
C ARG A 393 23.12 2.42 13.03
N CYS A 394 23.33 1.13 12.77
CA CYS A 394 23.78 0.17 13.77
C CYS A 394 25.29 0.23 13.97
N GLU A 395 25.77 -0.15 15.16
CA GLU A 395 27.20 -0.36 15.44
C GLU A 395 27.70 -1.71 14.92
N LYS A 396 26.83 -2.70 14.92
CA LYS A 396 27.11 -4.08 14.50
C LYS A 396 26.11 -4.54 13.47
N PRO A 397 26.44 -5.54 12.64
CA PRO A 397 25.49 -6.14 11.68
C PRO A 397 24.20 -6.62 12.35
N ILE A 398 23.13 -6.66 11.60
CA ILE A 398 21.88 -7.32 11.99
C ILE A 398 21.67 -8.57 11.14
N ILE A 399 20.90 -9.51 11.69
CA ILE A 399 20.38 -10.68 10.96
C ILE A 399 18.87 -10.46 10.78
N LEU A 400 18.41 -10.41 9.53
CA LEU A 400 17.01 -10.20 9.19
C LEU A 400 16.39 -11.47 8.63
N ASN A 401 15.37 -12.01 9.32
CA ASN A 401 14.62 -13.19 8.91
C ASN A 401 13.41 -12.84 8.05
N ASP A 402 13.06 -13.74 7.11
CA ASP A 402 11.89 -13.67 6.22
C ASP A 402 11.90 -12.41 5.34
N PHE A 403 13.05 -12.04 4.82
CA PHE A 403 13.24 -10.82 4.03
C PHE A 403 12.49 -10.86 2.69
N GLU A 404 12.17 -12.03 2.17
CA GLU A 404 11.49 -12.19 0.86
C GLU A 404 10.11 -11.53 0.84
N CYS A 405 9.53 -11.23 2.00
CA CYS A 405 8.25 -10.52 2.09
C CYS A 405 8.25 -9.15 1.38
N VAL A 406 9.41 -8.58 1.07
CA VAL A 406 9.51 -7.34 0.26
C VAL A 406 8.91 -7.49 -1.14
N ALA A 407 8.85 -8.72 -1.68
CA ALA A 407 8.24 -9.03 -2.96
C ALA A 407 6.74 -8.63 -3.04
N LYS A 408 6.07 -8.43 -1.91
CA LYS A 408 4.68 -7.95 -1.86
C LYS A 408 4.51 -6.53 -2.43
N SER A 409 5.55 -5.69 -2.36
CA SER A 409 5.43 -4.29 -2.78
C SER A 409 6.68 -3.69 -3.42
N TYR A 410 7.88 -4.22 -3.15
CA TYR A 410 9.12 -3.76 -3.72
C TYR A 410 10.09 -4.94 -3.93
N PRO A 411 9.85 -5.79 -4.95
CA PRO A 411 10.66 -6.99 -5.17
C PRO A 411 12.16 -6.72 -5.28
N LYS A 412 12.56 -5.58 -5.86
CA LYS A 412 13.96 -5.19 -6.08
C LYS A 412 14.59 -4.38 -4.95
N PHE A 413 13.94 -4.27 -3.78
CA PHE A 413 14.42 -3.41 -2.69
C PHE A 413 15.86 -3.70 -2.29
N PHE A 414 16.22 -4.95 -2.04
CA PHE A 414 17.59 -5.30 -1.63
C PHE A 414 18.61 -5.17 -2.77
N GLU A 415 18.19 -5.35 -4.03
CA GLU A 415 19.05 -5.06 -5.18
C GLU A 415 19.40 -3.56 -5.25
N ASP A 416 18.38 -2.70 -5.12
CA ASP A 416 18.59 -1.25 -5.14
C ASP A 416 19.33 -0.76 -3.89
N TYR A 417 19.06 -1.36 -2.72
CA TYR A 417 19.81 -1.11 -1.49
C TYR A 417 21.31 -1.43 -1.69
N MET A 418 21.64 -2.55 -2.31
CA MET A 418 23.04 -2.92 -2.62
C MET A 418 23.68 -2.02 -3.68
N LYS A 419 22.95 -1.66 -4.74
CA LYS A 419 23.44 -0.68 -5.77
C LYS A 419 23.80 0.67 -5.15
N LEU A 420 23.11 1.07 -4.09
CA LEU A 420 23.39 2.27 -3.32
C LEU A 420 24.55 2.13 -2.31
N GLY A 421 25.23 0.97 -2.29
CA GLY A 421 26.35 0.70 -1.39
C GLY A 421 25.95 0.01 -0.08
N GLY A 422 24.72 -0.42 0.04
CA GLY A 422 24.28 -1.28 1.13
C GLY A 422 24.98 -2.64 1.10
N ILE A 423 25.42 -3.14 2.24
CA ILE A 423 26.16 -4.40 2.35
C ILE A 423 25.21 -5.46 2.89
N VAL A 424 24.81 -6.37 2.01
CA VAL A 424 23.85 -7.45 2.32
C VAL A 424 24.44 -8.78 1.86
N ASN A 425 24.38 -9.79 2.74
CA ASN A 425 24.81 -11.14 2.43
C ASN A 425 23.72 -12.14 2.84
N GLU A 426 23.44 -13.13 2.00
CA GLU A 426 22.59 -14.24 2.42
C GLU A 426 23.26 -14.99 3.58
N TRP A 427 22.51 -15.20 4.65
CA TRP A 427 22.99 -15.85 5.86
C TRP A 427 22.45 -17.27 5.94
N SER A 428 23.33 -18.28 5.78
CA SER A 428 22.98 -19.66 6.07
C SER A 428 23.38 -19.99 7.51
N LEU A 429 22.43 -20.42 8.33
CA LEU A 429 22.70 -20.96 9.67
C LEU A 429 23.62 -22.18 9.52
N GLY A 430 24.90 -22.01 9.80
CA GLY A 430 25.87 -23.09 10.00
C GLY A 430 26.35 -23.79 8.72
N LYS A 431 27.27 -23.19 8.01
CA LYS A 431 28.38 -23.84 7.33
C LYS A 431 29.69 -23.15 7.67
#